data_464ee8abbb3d275bdad13f93bdfd4c89
#
_entry.id   464ee8abbb3d275bdad13f93bdfd4c89
#
_cell.length_a   1.000
_cell.length_b   1.000
_cell.length_c   1.000
_cell.angle_alpha   90.00
_cell.angle_beta   90.00
_cell.angle_gamma   90.00
#
_symmetry.space_group_name_H-M   'P 1'
#
loop_
_entity.id
_entity.type
_entity.pdbx_description
1 polymer ?
#
loop_
_entity_poly.entity_id
_entity_poly.type
_entity_poly.pdbx_seq_one_letter_code
_entity_poly.pdbx_strand_id
1 'polypeptide(L)'
;AQQEISTAYATQATNMFAPLDKNRIPHKVLLDYGFEYTNLKAYNGTLSDSTVVDVPTLKHIYNTIFSSRVTSATTGFINPNNFDSNWKNRTAGTITVSGLYYKYNAFINDAINLGKVNFVNNQFQDKFVSGVWQNPYQEFQAFAMAPAISKYEGLSFTVKIPSTIFYSNYQSLVQSIQIDFGNGAGYVTVPFNQNVTISYATEGVKTWKYKLNLTNGTSLLSQSKIDVTQGVTTIPWGTSIASTSNLSASSVASSTIYSHNITATKNYNGAFGTVKLTIDDTNNDGIRKPLIVAEGFDAGIILAPELPRGMNTYSTFRGSIIGSQSPELNSLLTNSSRQYDIIYVDWDNGVDFLQKNAFALEAVIAWVNSVKIGTEKNVVLGQSMGGVVARYALADMEQSSLDHKTRLFVS
;
A
#
# COMPACT_ATOMS: atom_id res chain seq x y z
N ALA A 1 -24.08 4.67 9.42
CA ALA A 1 -23.29 5.85 9.02
C ALA A 1 -22.16 5.51 8.06
N GLN A 2 -21.37 4.49 8.36
CA GLN A 2 -20.21 4.07 7.55
C GLN A 2 -20.61 3.59 6.14
N GLN A 3 -21.63 2.73 6.08
CA GLN A 3 -22.19 2.25 4.83
C GLN A 3 -22.89 3.38 4.04
N GLU A 4 -23.41 4.39 4.70
CA GLU A 4 -24.05 5.54 4.07
C GLU A 4 -23.04 6.45 3.37
N ILE A 5 -21.85 6.71 3.94
CA ILE A 5 -20.82 7.56 3.35
C ILE A 5 -20.19 6.88 2.12
N SER A 6 -19.85 5.59 2.22
CA SER A 6 -19.32 4.84 1.09
C SER A 6 -20.32 4.73 -0.06
N THR A 7 -21.59 4.50 0.27
CA THR A 7 -22.70 4.47 -0.69
C THR A 7 -22.93 5.86 -1.29
N ALA A 8 -22.89 6.93 -0.49
CA ALA A 8 -23.05 8.30 -0.95
C ALA A 8 -21.92 8.70 -1.92
N TYR A 9 -20.66 8.39 -1.60
CA TYR A 9 -19.53 8.68 -2.48
C TYR A 9 -19.61 7.89 -3.80
N ALA A 10 -19.82 6.59 -3.73
CA ALA A 10 -19.99 5.74 -4.92
C ALA A 10 -21.18 6.19 -5.78
N THR A 11 -22.28 6.59 -5.14
CA THR A 11 -23.45 7.15 -5.82
C THR A 11 -23.11 8.49 -6.49
N GLN A 12 -22.40 9.38 -5.80
CA GLN A 12 -22.02 10.68 -6.34
C GLN A 12 -21.07 10.53 -7.53
N ALA A 13 -20.03 9.69 -7.41
CA ALA A 13 -19.12 9.38 -8.51
C ALA A 13 -19.88 8.76 -9.70
N THR A 14 -20.72 7.78 -9.45
CA THR A 14 -21.57 7.16 -10.48
C THR A 14 -22.46 8.18 -11.17
N ASN A 15 -23.11 9.07 -10.41
CA ASN A 15 -24.00 10.09 -10.95
C ASN A 15 -23.24 11.13 -11.76
N MET A 16 -22.03 11.54 -11.33
CA MET A 16 -21.20 12.50 -12.04
C MET A 16 -20.85 12.03 -13.46
N PHE A 17 -20.61 10.74 -13.64
CA PHE A 17 -20.25 10.13 -14.92
C PHE A 17 -21.40 9.38 -15.60
N ALA A 18 -22.62 9.41 -15.03
CA ALA A 18 -23.76 8.68 -15.56
C ALA A 18 -24.08 9.00 -17.03
N PRO A 19 -24.06 10.27 -17.48
CA PRO A 19 -24.42 10.62 -18.85
C PRO A 19 -23.36 10.28 -19.92
N LEU A 20 -22.13 9.88 -19.52
CA LEU A 20 -21.13 9.46 -20.49
C LEU A 20 -21.47 8.06 -21.05
N ASP A 21 -21.34 7.89 -22.36
CA ASP A 21 -21.41 6.58 -22.97
C ASP A 21 -20.12 5.77 -22.65
N LYS A 22 -20.24 4.86 -21.70
CA LYS A 22 -19.11 3.99 -21.27
C LYS A 22 -18.55 3.13 -22.41
N ASN A 23 -19.33 2.93 -23.50
CA ASN A 23 -18.85 2.19 -24.67
C ASN A 23 -17.81 2.97 -25.46
N ARG A 24 -17.81 4.29 -25.34
CA ARG A 24 -16.81 5.17 -25.98
C ARG A 24 -15.48 5.25 -25.24
N ILE A 25 -15.39 4.67 -24.04
CA ILE A 25 -14.12 4.58 -23.29
C ILE A 25 -13.38 3.34 -23.77
N PRO A 26 -12.26 3.47 -24.51
CA PRO A 26 -11.69 2.33 -25.26
C PRO A 26 -11.27 1.15 -24.38
N HIS A 27 -10.70 1.42 -23.20
CA HIS A 27 -10.17 0.35 -22.32
C HIS A 27 -11.11 0.01 -21.17
N LYS A 28 -12.30 0.62 -21.09
CA LYS A 28 -13.27 0.48 -19.98
C LYS A 28 -12.68 0.84 -18.61
N VAL A 29 -11.58 1.58 -18.61
CA VAL A 29 -10.90 2.11 -17.44
C VAL A 29 -10.66 3.60 -17.67
N LEU A 30 -11.28 4.45 -16.87
CA LEU A 30 -11.16 5.90 -16.89
C LEU A 30 -10.61 6.38 -15.56
N LEU A 31 -9.40 6.91 -15.54
CA LEU A 31 -8.71 7.32 -14.32
C LEU A 31 -9.53 8.33 -13.52
N ASP A 32 -10.14 9.30 -14.21
CA ASP A 32 -10.95 10.35 -13.59
C ASP A 32 -12.24 9.83 -12.91
N TYR A 33 -12.68 8.61 -13.25
CA TYR A 33 -13.82 7.96 -12.64
C TYR A 33 -13.48 7.30 -11.31
N GLY A 34 -12.22 6.87 -11.14
CA GLY A 34 -11.75 6.06 -10.04
C GLY A 34 -11.16 6.85 -8.89
N PHE A 35 -10.60 6.10 -7.97
CA PHE A 35 -9.84 6.60 -6.84
C PHE A 35 -8.34 6.39 -7.06
N GLU A 36 -7.55 7.46 -7.01
CA GLU A 36 -6.13 7.41 -7.28
C GLU A 36 -5.35 7.17 -5.99
N TYR A 37 -5.03 5.90 -5.68
CA TYR A 37 -4.20 5.51 -4.52
C TYR A 37 -2.73 5.83 -4.69
N THR A 38 -2.31 6.01 -5.94
CA THR A 38 -0.96 6.39 -6.32
C THR A 38 -1.00 7.11 -7.65
N ASN A 39 0.00 7.95 -7.95
CA ASN A 39 0.11 8.58 -9.26
C ASN A 39 0.35 7.51 -10.34
N LEU A 40 -0.75 6.99 -10.92
CA LEU A 40 -0.71 5.91 -11.90
C LEU A 40 0.13 6.29 -13.13
N LYS A 41 0.10 7.55 -13.56
CA LYS A 41 0.83 8.05 -14.74
C LYS A 41 2.36 7.95 -14.58
N ALA A 42 2.87 7.84 -13.36
CA ALA A 42 4.30 7.65 -13.11
C ALA A 42 4.79 6.25 -13.55
N TYR A 43 3.91 5.24 -13.56
CA TYR A 43 4.27 3.84 -13.89
C TYR A 43 4.03 3.52 -15.37
N ASN A 44 4.39 4.43 -16.25
CA ASN A 44 4.12 4.38 -17.68
C ASN A 44 5.10 3.52 -18.51
N GLY A 45 5.98 2.78 -17.85
CA GLY A 45 7.00 1.97 -18.52
C GLY A 45 8.35 2.69 -18.69
N THR A 46 8.53 3.86 -18.07
CA THR A 46 9.81 4.57 -18.03
C THR A 46 10.41 4.46 -16.61
N LEU A 47 11.69 4.14 -16.52
CA LEU A 47 12.38 4.07 -15.23
C LEU A 47 12.61 5.47 -14.64
N SER A 48 12.36 5.59 -13.35
CA SER A 48 12.67 6.76 -12.54
C SER A 48 13.00 6.31 -11.12
N ASP A 49 13.89 6.99 -10.43
CA ASP A 49 14.25 6.67 -9.05
C ASP A 49 13.05 6.73 -8.08
N SER A 50 12.03 7.50 -8.44
CA SER A 50 10.78 7.59 -7.68
C SER A 50 9.76 6.47 -7.98
N THR A 51 10.03 5.59 -8.95
CA THR A 51 9.11 4.53 -9.39
C THR A 51 9.61 3.13 -9.05
N VAL A 52 10.22 2.98 -7.88
CA VAL A 52 10.56 1.64 -7.33
C VAL A 52 9.28 0.99 -6.83
N VAL A 53 9.01 -0.23 -7.32
CA VAL A 53 7.79 -0.97 -7.01
C VAL A 53 8.09 -2.03 -5.96
N ASP A 54 7.35 -2.00 -4.88
CA ASP A 54 7.25 -3.06 -3.87
C ASP A 54 5.83 -3.63 -3.86
N VAL A 55 5.54 -4.57 -2.96
CA VAL A 55 4.22 -5.20 -2.86
C VAL A 55 3.12 -4.18 -2.55
N PRO A 56 3.26 -3.28 -1.55
CA PRO A 56 2.28 -2.22 -1.30
C PRO A 56 2.04 -1.32 -2.51
N THR A 57 3.11 -0.86 -3.15
CA THR A 57 3.01 -0.01 -4.35
C THR A 57 2.28 -0.71 -5.49
N LEU A 58 2.61 -2.00 -5.75
CA LEU A 58 1.93 -2.78 -6.78
C LEU A 58 0.43 -2.92 -6.49
N LYS A 59 0.06 -3.09 -5.23
CA LYS A 59 -1.33 -3.13 -4.76
C LYS A 59 -2.03 -1.78 -4.95
N HIS A 60 -1.39 -0.67 -4.63
CA HIS A 60 -1.95 0.67 -4.86
C HIS A 60 -2.17 0.97 -6.34
N ILE A 61 -1.22 0.59 -7.21
CA ILE A 61 -1.38 0.70 -8.67
C ILE A 61 -2.61 -0.10 -9.12
N TYR A 62 -2.71 -1.37 -8.67
CA TYR A 62 -3.84 -2.21 -9.02
C TYR A 62 -5.17 -1.64 -8.53
N ASN A 63 -5.24 -1.17 -7.30
CA ASN A 63 -6.45 -0.59 -6.71
C ASN A 63 -6.89 0.69 -7.44
N THR A 64 -5.95 1.54 -7.84
CA THR A 64 -6.24 2.71 -8.69
C THR A 64 -6.90 2.26 -10.00
N ILE A 65 -6.32 1.29 -10.69
CA ILE A 65 -6.87 0.76 -11.95
C ILE A 65 -8.23 0.09 -11.73
N PHE A 66 -8.36 -0.70 -10.67
CA PHE A 66 -9.60 -1.42 -10.35
C PHE A 66 -10.76 -0.46 -10.04
N SER A 67 -10.51 0.59 -9.27
CA SER A 67 -11.52 1.63 -8.95
C SER A 67 -11.92 2.44 -10.19
N SER A 68 -11.02 2.58 -11.16
CA SER A 68 -11.24 3.35 -12.38
C SER A 68 -12.04 2.61 -13.45
N ARG A 69 -12.51 1.39 -13.20
CA ARG A 69 -13.35 0.64 -14.13
C ARG A 69 -14.73 1.29 -14.27
N VAL A 70 -15.13 1.55 -15.49
CA VAL A 70 -16.45 2.13 -15.79
C VAL A 70 -17.52 1.08 -16.10
N THR A 71 -17.14 -0.20 -16.04
CA THR A 71 -18.03 -1.35 -16.25
C THR A 71 -17.70 -2.45 -15.25
N SER A 72 -18.64 -3.34 -15.00
CA SER A 72 -18.44 -4.55 -14.18
C SER A 72 -17.66 -5.66 -14.88
N ALA A 73 -17.10 -5.40 -16.08
CA ALA A 73 -16.30 -6.38 -16.81
C ALA A 73 -15.10 -6.84 -15.96
N THR A 74 -14.93 -8.17 -15.87
CA THR A 74 -13.93 -8.82 -15.03
C THR A 74 -12.69 -9.30 -15.79
N THR A 75 -12.68 -9.23 -17.12
CA THR A 75 -11.55 -9.71 -17.92
C THR A 75 -10.26 -8.97 -17.55
N GLY A 76 -9.30 -9.72 -17.04
CA GLY A 76 -8.01 -9.16 -16.55
C GLY A 76 -8.07 -8.55 -15.16
N PHE A 77 -9.22 -8.63 -14.47
CA PHE A 77 -9.38 -8.13 -13.12
C PHE A 77 -9.76 -9.24 -12.15
N ILE A 78 -9.28 -9.14 -10.94
CA ILE A 78 -9.66 -9.97 -9.80
C ILE A 78 -10.17 -9.06 -8.67
N ASN A 79 -10.85 -9.65 -7.69
CA ASN A 79 -11.21 -8.90 -6.49
C ASN A 79 -9.91 -8.41 -5.80
N PRO A 80 -9.79 -7.12 -5.44
CA PRO A 80 -8.62 -6.57 -4.77
C PRO A 80 -8.18 -7.33 -3.50
N ASN A 81 -9.13 -7.92 -2.79
CA ASN A 81 -8.84 -8.74 -1.61
C ASN A 81 -8.10 -10.04 -1.94
N ASN A 82 -8.23 -10.52 -3.16
CA ASN A 82 -7.54 -11.71 -3.64
C ASN A 82 -6.22 -11.36 -4.33
N PHE A 83 -5.91 -10.07 -4.49
CA PHE A 83 -4.74 -9.64 -5.26
C PHE A 83 -3.43 -10.22 -4.70
N ASP A 84 -3.26 -10.20 -3.39
CA ASP A 84 -2.07 -10.71 -2.71
C ASP A 84 -2.23 -12.11 -2.11
N SER A 85 -3.44 -12.67 -2.07
CA SER A 85 -3.69 -14.00 -1.50
C SER A 85 -2.92 -15.11 -2.23
N ASN A 86 -2.82 -14.99 -3.54
CA ASN A 86 -2.11 -15.96 -4.39
C ASN A 86 -0.57 -15.85 -4.27
N TRP A 87 -0.05 -14.77 -3.65
CA TRP A 87 1.38 -14.60 -3.44
C TRP A 87 1.88 -15.32 -2.18
N LYS A 88 0.95 -15.76 -1.32
CA LYS A 88 1.26 -16.43 -0.05
C LYS A 88 1.72 -17.87 -0.24
N ASN A 89 1.40 -18.49 -1.38
CA ASN A 89 1.85 -19.83 -1.70
C ASN A 89 3.32 -19.82 -2.12
N ARG A 90 4.21 -19.87 -1.12
CA ARG A 90 5.66 -19.81 -1.32
C ARG A 90 6.24 -21.20 -1.39
N THR A 91 7.06 -21.44 -2.41
CA THR A 91 7.94 -22.61 -2.47
C THR A 91 9.29 -22.24 -1.88
N ALA A 92 9.81 -23.03 -0.95
CA ALA A 92 11.14 -22.80 -0.40
C ALA A 92 12.19 -22.70 -1.53
N GLY A 93 13.10 -21.73 -1.41
CA GLY A 93 14.14 -21.49 -2.42
C GLY A 93 13.64 -20.81 -3.70
N THR A 94 12.36 -20.41 -3.77
CA THR A 94 11.80 -19.73 -4.95
C THR A 94 11.19 -18.39 -4.56
N ILE A 95 11.61 -17.33 -5.25
CA ILE A 95 11.01 -16.00 -5.15
C ILE A 95 9.95 -15.86 -6.23
N THR A 96 8.73 -15.68 -5.79
CA THR A 96 7.59 -15.40 -6.67
C THR A 96 7.60 -13.92 -7.03
N VAL A 97 7.41 -13.59 -8.31
CA VAL A 97 7.27 -12.23 -8.82
C VAL A 97 5.87 -12.05 -9.37
N SER A 98 5.21 -10.99 -8.94
CA SER A 98 3.92 -10.56 -9.46
C SER A 98 4.08 -9.31 -10.31
N GLY A 99 3.10 -9.03 -11.17
CA GLY A 99 3.12 -7.86 -12.02
C GLY A 99 1.77 -7.55 -12.63
N LEU A 100 1.72 -6.38 -13.26
CA LEU A 100 0.55 -5.94 -13.99
C LEU A 100 0.93 -5.14 -15.23
N TYR A 101 0.08 -5.24 -16.26
CA TYR A 101 0.10 -4.41 -17.44
C TYR A 101 -1.32 -4.02 -17.81
N TYR A 102 -1.63 -2.73 -17.78
CA TYR A 102 -2.95 -2.23 -18.11
C TYR A 102 -2.87 -1.05 -19.07
N LYS A 103 -3.81 -1.01 -20.02
CA LYS A 103 -4.17 0.20 -20.74
C LYS A 103 -5.38 0.83 -20.10
N TYR A 104 -5.37 2.16 -20.03
CA TYR A 104 -6.44 2.94 -19.44
C TYR A 104 -6.57 4.28 -20.15
N ASN A 105 -7.65 4.97 -19.87
CA ASN A 105 -7.90 6.31 -20.37
C ASN A 105 -7.93 7.32 -19.23
N ALA A 106 -7.64 8.55 -19.55
CA ALA A 106 -7.97 9.72 -18.73
C ALA A 106 -8.53 10.81 -19.64
N PHE A 107 -9.20 11.79 -19.07
CA PHE A 107 -9.52 12.98 -19.84
C PHE A 107 -8.23 13.66 -20.32
N ILE A 108 -8.25 14.20 -21.54
CA ILE A 108 -7.20 15.12 -21.97
C ILE A 108 -7.19 16.33 -21.05
N ASN A 109 -6.01 16.92 -20.86
CA ASN A 109 -5.92 18.10 -20.04
C ASN A 109 -6.86 19.17 -20.60
N ASP A 110 -7.61 19.82 -19.68
CA ASP A 110 -8.53 20.91 -20.02
C ASP A 110 -9.68 20.53 -21.00
N ALA A 111 -10.12 19.26 -20.97
CA ALA A 111 -11.13 18.70 -21.87
C ALA A 111 -12.42 19.54 -21.96
N ILE A 112 -12.82 20.20 -20.87
CA ILE A 112 -14.03 21.03 -20.80
C ILE A 112 -13.82 22.30 -21.63
N ASN A 113 -12.75 23.06 -21.37
CA ASN A 113 -12.48 24.34 -22.07
C ASN A 113 -12.14 24.11 -23.54
N LEU A 114 -11.50 22.96 -23.85
CA LEU A 114 -11.25 22.54 -25.23
C LEU A 114 -12.52 22.06 -25.94
N GLY A 115 -13.66 22.05 -25.27
CA GLY A 115 -14.93 21.67 -25.86
C GLY A 115 -14.98 20.19 -26.26
N LYS A 116 -14.32 19.31 -25.54
CA LYS A 116 -14.30 17.87 -25.80
C LYS A 116 -15.31 17.10 -24.94
N VAL A 117 -15.68 17.65 -23.80
CA VAL A 117 -16.70 17.11 -22.91
C VAL A 117 -17.47 18.29 -22.30
N ASN A 118 -18.75 18.09 -22.01
CA ASN A 118 -19.53 19.05 -21.25
C ASN A 118 -19.51 18.70 -19.77
N PHE A 119 -19.53 19.72 -18.90
CA PHE A 119 -19.75 19.54 -17.47
C PHE A 119 -20.93 20.42 -17.06
N VAL A 120 -22.11 19.82 -16.87
CA VAL A 120 -23.36 20.52 -16.61
C VAL A 120 -24.07 19.82 -15.45
N ASN A 121 -24.59 20.58 -14.50
CA ASN A 121 -25.29 20.07 -13.33
C ASN A 121 -24.47 19.01 -12.56
N ASN A 122 -23.17 19.25 -12.39
CA ASN A 122 -22.22 18.33 -11.76
C ASN A 122 -22.08 16.99 -12.48
N GLN A 123 -22.34 16.92 -13.77
CA GLN A 123 -22.25 15.72 -14.59
C GLN A 123 -21.41 15.93 -15.82
N PHE A 124 -20.51 14.99 -16.13
CA PHE A 124 -19.84 14.90 -17.40
C PHE A 124 -20.76 14.31 -18.46
N GLN A 125 -20.81 14.93 -19.62
CA GLN A 125 -21.66 14.52 -20.73
C GLN A 125 -20.87 14.48 -22.04
N ASP A 126 -21.15 13.47 -22.86
CA ASP A 126 -20.59 13.41 -24.20
C ASP A 126 -20.94 14.68 -25.00
N LYS A 127 -19.96 15.22 -25.69
CA LYS A 127 -20.12 16.41 -26.56
C LYS A 127 -20.15 16.02 -28.01
N PHE A 128 -21.09 16.62 -28.74
CA PHE A 128 -21.18 16.50 -30.17
C PHE A 128 -21.14 17.91 -30.80
N VAL A 129 -20.40 18.05 -31.91
CA VAL A 129 -20.38 19.27 -32.73
C VAL A 129 -20.80 18.87 -34.13
N SER A 130 -21.89 19.46 -34.63
CA SER A 130 -22.48 19.08 -35.91
C SER A 130 -22.69 17.56 -36.09
N GLY A 131 -23.13 16.90 -35.04
CA GLY A 131 -23.35 15.44 -35.01
C GLY A 131 -22.08 14.59 -34.82
N VAL A 132 -20.90 15.19 -34.77
CA VAL A 132 -19.63 14.48 -34.59
C VAL A 132 -19.24 14.49 -33.12
N TRP A 133 -19.07 13.29 -32.57
CA TRP A 133 -18.59 13.13 -31.19
C TRP A 133 -17.18 13.70 -30.99
N GLN A 134 -16.99 14.44 -29.94
CA GLN A 134 -15.69 15.00 -29.56
C GLN A 134 -15.01 14.07 -28.56
N ASN A 135 -13.96 13.39 -29.00
CA ASN A 135 -13.22 12.46 -28.11
C ASN A 135 -12.51 13.24 -26.99
N PRO A 136 -12.89 13.06 -25.71
CA PRO A 136 -12.23 13.71 -24.59
C PRO A 136 -11.09 12.88 -23.99
N TYR A 137 -10.79 11.68 -24.50
CA TYR A 137 -9.94 10.71 -23.84
C TYR A 137 -8.55 10.65 -24.46
N GLN A 138 -7.55 10.55 -23.59
CA GLN A 138 -6.18 10.19 -23.92
C GLN A 138 -5.90 8.79 -23.40
N GLU A 139 -5.20 7.98 -24.20
CA GLU A 139 -4.75 6.65 -23.81
C GLU A 139 -3.46 6.73 -23.00
N PHE A 140 -3.40 5.88 -21.97
CA PHE A 140 -2.23 5.63 -21.14
C PHE A 140 -2.02 4.15 -20.93
N GLN A 141 -0.86 3.79 -20.42
CA GLN A 141 -0.55 2.44 -20.00
C GLN A 141 0.21 2.45 -18.68
N ALA A 142 0.06 1.38 -17.90
CA ALA A 142 0.78 1.16 -16.67
C ALA A 142 1.43 -0.22 -16.70
N PHE A 143 2.70 -0.27 -16.29
CA PHE A 143 3.45 -1.50 -16.12
C PHE A 143 4.22 -1.43 -14.80
N ALA A 144 4.04 -2.45 -13.97
CA ALA A 144 4.72 -2.55 -12.68
C ALA A 144 4.92 -4.01 -12.31
N MET A 145 6.06 -4.33 -11.70
CA MET A 145 6.37 -5.66 -11.19
C MET A 145 7.13 -5.56 -9.86
N ALA A 146 6.89 -6.54 -8.99
CA ALA A 146 7.60 -6.67 -7.73
C ALA A 146 7.76 -8.12 -7.29
N PRO A 147 8.86 -8.47 -6.59
CA PRO A 147 8.96 -9.72 -5.88
C PRO A 147 7.99 -9.74 -4.70
N ALA A 148 7.43 -10.91 -4.39
CA ALA A 148 6.49 -11.09 -3.27
C ALA A 148 7.13 -10.91 -1.88
N ILE A 149 8.43 -10.73 -1.85
CA ILE A 149 9.22 -10.52 -0.63
C ILE A 149 10.24 -9.41 -0.86
N SER A 150 10.53 -8.64 0.18
CA SER A 150 11.53 -7.58 0.16
C SER A 150 12.93 -8.04 0.58
N LYS A 151 13.02 -9.22 1.24
CA LYS A 151 14.27 -9.80 1.74
C LYS A 151 14.33 -11.29 1.47
N TYR A 152 15.51 -11.79 1.12
CA TYR A 152 15.80 -13.21 0.94
C TYR A 152 17.12 -13.60 1.60
N GLU A 153 17.13 -14.74 2.30
CA GLU A 153 18.32 -15.33 2.91
C GLU A 153 18.88 -16.43 2.00
N GLY A 154 20.04 -16.18 1.43
CA GLY A 154 20.72 -17.04 0.47
C GLY A 154 21.15 -16.26 -0.78
N LEU A 155 22.34 -16.55 -1.27
CA LEU A 155 22.89 -15.89 -2.47
C LEU A 155 22.49 -16.60 -3.78
N SER A 156 21.87 -17.77 -3.70
CA SER A 156 21.37 -18.53 -4.86
C SER A 156 19.96 -19.01 -4.62
N PHE A 157 19.07 -18.72 -5.57
CA PHE A 157 17.65 -19.05 -5.48
C PHE A 157 17.02 -19.10 -6.88
N THR A 158 15.79 -19.57 -6.95
CA THR A 158 15.00 -19.51 -8.18
C THR A 158 14.03 -18.35 -8.17
N VAL A 159 13.70 -17.83 -9.35
CA VAL A 159 12.66 -16.81 -9.54
C VAL A 159 11.60 -17.37 -10.47
N LYS A 160 10.34 -17.09 -10.17
CA LYS A 160 9.18 -17.54 -10.96
C LYS A 160 8.17 -16.43 -11.10
N ILE A 161 7.61 -16.27 -12.30
CA ILE A 161 6.46 -15.40 -12.57
C ILE A 161 5.26 -16.32 -12.85
N PRO A 162 4.40 -16.63 -11.86
CA PRO A 162 3.16 -17.36 -12.14
C PRO A 162 2.23 -16.52 -13.00
N SER A 163 1.70 -17.11 -14.07
CA SER A 163 0.76 -16.42 -14.97
C SER A 163 -0.53 -16.00 -14.27
N THR A 164 -0.89 -16.68 -13.19
CA THR A 164 -2.09 -16.40 -12.37
C THR A 164 -1.99 -15.13 -11.54
N ILE A 165 -0.79 -14.57 -11.38
CA ILE A 165 -0.53 -13.33 -10.63
C ILE A 165 0.16 -12.26 -11.49
N PHE A 166 0.03 -12.38 -12.80
CA PHE A 166 0.32 -11.32 -13.75
C PHE A 166 -1.01 -10.85 -14.34
N TYR A 167 -1.42 -9.64 -13.99
CA TYR A 167 -2.75 -9.12 -14.30
C TYR A 167 -2.71 -8.15 -15.47
N SER A 168 -3.63 -8.30 -16.42
CA SER A 168 -3.68 -7.42 -17.59
C SER A 168 -5.06 -7.44 -18.24
N ASN A 169 -5.54 -6.28 -18.68
CA ASN A 169 -6.69 -6.18 -19.57
C ASN A 169 -6.31 -6.40 -21.05
N TYR A 170 -5.02 -6.57 -21.35
CA TYR A 170 -4.49 -6.86 -22.69
C TYR A 170 -3.41 -7.94 -22.66
N GLN A 171 -3.73 -9.10 -22.07
CA GLN A 171 -2.80 -10.23 -21.96
C GLN A 171 -2.25 -10.70 -23.32
N SER A 172 -3.03 -10.58 -24.39
CA SER A 172 -2.61 -10.96 -25.74
C SER A 172 -1.51 -10.08 -26.34
N LEU A 173 -1.30 -8.89 -25.77
CA LEU A 173 -0.20 -8.02 -26.16
C LEU A 173 1.12 -8.38 -25.48
N VAL A 174 1.10 -9.16 -24.42
CA VAL A 174 2.30 -9.54 -23.66
C VAL A 174 3.05 -10.60 -24.45
N GLN A 175 4.23 -10.25 -24.94
CA GLN A 175 5.09 -11.17 -25.71
C GLN A 175 6.06 -11.92 -24.78
N SER A 176 6.82 -11.17 -23.97
CA SER A 176 7.78 -11.76 -23.05
C SER A 176 8.11 -10.79 -21.90
N ILE A 177 8.62 -11.36 -20.81
CA ILE A 177 9.17 -10.60 -19.68
C ILE A 177 10.64 -10.98 -19.54
N GLN A 178 11.48 -9.96 -19.42
CA GLN A 178 12.90 -10.09 -19.12
C GLN A 178 13.20 -9.37 -17.82
N ILE A 179 14.12 -9.91 -17.04
CA ILE A 179 14.56 -9.30 -15.78
C ILE A 179 16.06 -9.17 -15.79
N ASP A 180 16.56 -7.97 -15.52
CA ASP A 180 17.94 -7.74 -15.09
C ASP A 180 17.97 -7.77 -13.57
N PHE A 181 18.56 -8.81 -13.02
CA PHE A 181 18.64 -9.05 -11.58
C PHE A 181 19.72 -8.23 -10.88
N GLY A 182 20.48 -7.42 -11.62
CA GLY A 182 21.61 -6.67 -11.06
C GLY A 182 22.79 -7.55 -10.64
N ASN A 183 22.89 -8.76 -11.18
CA ASN A 183 23.99 -9.71 -10.92
C ASN A 183 25.07 -9.72 -12.03
N GLY A 184 25.00 -8.80 -12.97
CA GLY A 184 25.95 -8.67 -14.09
C GLY A 184 25.56 -9.46 -15.35
N ALA A 185 24.51 -10.28 -15.32
CA ALA A 185 24.05 -11.06 -16.47
C ALA A 185 23.20 -10.26 -17.49
N GLY A 186 22.80 -9.02 -17.10
CA GLY A 186 21.87 -8.22 -17.91
C GLY A 186 20.46 -8.79 -17.93
N TYR A 187 19.68 -8.45 -18.97
CA TYR A 187 18.29 -8.91 -19.10
C TYR A 187 18.20 -10.38 -19.49
N VAL A 188 17.61 -11.19 -18.62
CA VAL A 188 17.34 -12.62 -18.82
C VAL A 188 15.85 -12.82 -19.02
N THR A 189 15.43 -13.61 -20.02
CA THR A 189 14.02 -13.94 -20.22
C THR A 189 13.53 -14.87 -19.10
N VAL A 190 12.40 -14.50 -18.49
CA VAL A 190 11.73 -15.28 -17.43
C VAL A 190 10.35 -15.68 -17.96
N PRO A 191 10.21 -16.89 -18.56
CA PRO A 191 8.92 -17.35 -19.07
C PRO A 191 7.93 -17.56 -17.93
N PHE A 192 6.65 -17.32 -18.20
CA PHE A 192 5.61 -17.60 -17.22
C PHE A 192 5.64 -19.06 -16.76
N ASN A 193 5.42 -19.25 -15.46
CA ASN A 193 5.37 -20.54 -14.78
C ASN A 193 6.67 -21.36 -14.78
N GLN A 194 7.77 -20.83 -15.32
CA GLN A 194 9.08 -21.48 -15.30
C GLN A 194 9.98 -20.91 -14.21
N ASN A 195 10.84 -21.77 -13.67
CA ASN A 195 11.86 -21.37 -12.69
C ASN A 195 13.13 -20.91 -13.41
N VAL A 196 13.66 -19.76 -13.03
CA VAL A 196 14.95 -19.24 -13.47
C VAL A 196 15.85 -19.14 -12.26
N THR A 197 16.98 -19.85 -12.26
CA THR A 197 17.96 -19.80 -11.16
C THR A 197 18.87 -18.60 -11.34
N ILE A 198 19.06 -17.85 -10.27
CA ILE A 198 19.98 -16.70 -10.20
C ILE A 198 20.90 -16.84 -9.00
N SER A 199 22.08 -16.23 -9.10
CA SER A 199 23.07 -16.20 -8.02
C SER A 199 23.73 -14.83 -7.95
N TYR A 200 24.10 -14.43 -6.74
CA TYR A 200 24.86 -13.24 -6.46
C TYR A 200 26.20 -13.60 -5.83
N ALA A 201 27.24 -12.83 -6.15
CA ALA A 201 28.55 -12.98 -5.53
C ALA A 201 28.60 -12.36 -4.12
N THR A 202 27.74 -11.37 -3.84
CA THR A 202 27.73 -10.60 -2.59
C THR A 202 26.30 -10.36 -2.12
N GLU A 203 26.13 -10.22 -0.83
CA GLU A 203 24.89 -9.76 -0.22
C GLU A 203 24.61 -8.26 -0.48
N GLY A 204 23.46 -7.78 -0.01
CA GLY A 204 23.01 -6.40 -0.05
C GLY A 204 21.80 -6.18 -0.94
N VAL A 205 21.34 -4.93 -0.99
CA VAL A 205 20.17 -4.54 -1.78
C VAL A 205 20.47 -4.64 -3.28
N LYS A 206 19.68 -5.44 -3.97
CA LYS A 206 19.73 -5.64 -5.43
C LYS A 206 18.57 -4.92 -6.07
N THR A 207 18.85 -4.17 -7.13
CA THR A 207 17.81 -3.56 -7.96
C THR A 207 17.49 -4.50 -9.12
N TRP A 208 16.24 -4.95 -9.19
CA TRP A 208 15.73 -5.71 -10.32
C TRP A 208 15.04 -4.77 -11.30
N LYS A 209 15.45 -4.84 -12.57
CA LYS A 209 14.81 -4.08 -13.64
C LYS A 209 14.03 -5.05 -14.51
N TYR A 210 12.77 -4.78 -14.71
CA TYR A 210 11.85 -5.57 -15.51
C TYR A 210 11.66 -4.92 -16.87
N LYS A 211 11.62 -5.73 -17.92
CA LYS A 211 11.32 -5.31 -19.28
C LYS A 211 10.20 -6.17 -19.82
N LEU A 212 9.06 -5.54 -20.04
CA LEU A 212 7.92 -6.15 -20.73
C LEU A 212 8.05 -5.85 -22.22
N ASN A 213 8.16 -6.88 -23.03
CA ASN A 213 8.11 -6.75 -24.48
C ASN A 213 6.69 -7.03 -24.95
N LEU A 214 6.17 -6.14 -25.80
CA LEU A 214 4.83 -6.25 -26.36
C LEU A 214 4.90 -6.72 -27.82
N THR A 215 3.83 -7.37 -28.27
CA THR A 215 3.71 -7.92 -29.63
C THR A 215 3.79 -6.87 -30.74
N ASN A 216 3.56 -5.60 -30.41
CA ASN A 216 3.70 -4.46 -31.32
C ASN A 216 5.15 -3.92 -31.42
N GLY A 217 6.11 -4.57 -30.78
CA GLY A 217 7.53 -4.19 -30.78
C GLY A 217 7.90 -3.13 -29.71
N THR A 218 6.96 -2.61 -28.94
CA THR A 218 7.30 -1.69 -27.84
C THR A 218 7.74 -2.45 -26.59
N SER A 219 8.55 -1.79 -25.76
CA SER A 219 8.97 -2.34 -24.48
C SER A 219 8.68 -1.34 -23.36
N LEU A 220 8.26 -1.85 -22.22
CA LEU A 220 8.01 -1.08 -21.01
C LEU A 220 8.96 -1.55 -19.90
N LEU A 221 9.37 -0.62 -19.07
CA LEU A 221 10.31 -0.86 -17.98
C LEU A 221 9.66 -0.62 -16.62
N SER A 222 10.06 -1.40 -15.64
CA SER A 222 9.71 -1.25 -14.22
C SER A 222 10.92 -1.64 -13.37
N GLN A 223 10.93 -1.31 -12.10
CA GLN A 223 12.00 -1.71 -11.19
C GLN A 223 11.49 -1.98 -9.79
N SER A 224 12.18 -2.87 -9.10
CA SER A 224 11.99 -3.15 -7.68
C SER A 224 13.34 -3.31 -6.97
N LYS A 225 13.29 -3.42 -5.65
CA LYS A 225 14.46 -3.73 -4.84
C LYS A 225 14.20 -4.96 -3.98
N ILE A 226 15.24 -5.76 -3.76
CA ILE A 226 15.25 -6.89 -2.84
C ILE A 226 16.56 -6.89 -2.06
N ASP A 227 16.47 -7.08 -0.76
CA ASP A 227 17.66 -7.27 0.09
C ASP A 227 18.02 -8.76 0.15
N VAL A 228 19.20 -9.08 -0.35
CA VAL A 228 19.74 -10.45 -0.37
C VAL A 228 20.82 -10.55 0.68
N THR A 229 20.63 -11.43 1.65
CA THR A 229 21.61 -11.65 2.73
C THR A 229 22.24 -13.04 2.60
N GLN A 230 23.45 -13.18 3.06
CA GLN A 230 24.08 -14.48 3.14
C GLN A 230 23.30 -15.33 4.14
N GLY A 231 22.75 -16.46 3.68
CA GLY A 231 22.02 -17.35 4.56
C GLY A 231 22.89 -17.84 5.71
N VAL A 232 22.36 -17.85 6.90
CA VAL A 232 22.99 -18.55 8.01
C VAL A 232 23.15 -20.01 7.59
N THR A 233 24.38 -20.49 7.54
CA THR A 233 24.65 -21.92 7.27
C THR A 233 23.85 -22.71 8.29
N THR A 234 22.79 -23.39 7.84
CA THR A 234 22.02 -24.28 8.71
C THR A 234 22.97 -25.37 9.15
N ILE A 235 23.41 -25.29 10.39
CA ILE A 235 24.11 -26.40 11.04
C ILE A 235 23.07 -27.52 11.12
N PRO A 236 23.35 -28.70 10.53
CA PRO A 236 22.43 -29.80 10.58
C PRO A 236 22.08 -30.13 12.04
N TRP A 237 20.79 -30.31 12.33
CA TRP A 237 20.33 -30.77 13.62
C TRP A 237 21.13 -32.01 14.05
N GLY A 238 21.90 -31.92 15.15
CA GLY A 238 22.69 -33.01 15.70
C GLY A 238 24.20 -32.82 15.75
N THR A 239 24.76 -31.74 15.21
CA THR A 239 26.19 -31.42 15.37
C THR A 239 26.37 -30.60 16.65
N SER A 240 26.88 -31.21 17.69
CA SER A 240 27.32 -30.53 18.91
C SER A 240 28.51 -29.62 18.57
N ILE A 241 28.30 -28.32 18.60
CA ILE A 241 29.37 -27.36 18.54
C ILE A 241 30.01 -27.28 19.92
N ALA A 242 31.27 -27.68 20.02
CA ALA A 242 32.06 -27.37 21.19
C ALA A 242 32.07 -25.86 21.39
N SER A 243 31.62 -25.45 22.56
CA SER A 243 31.52 -24.05 22.96
C SER A 243 32.86 -23.33 22.85
N THR A 244 32.91 -22.33 21.97
CA THR A 244 33.86 -21.25 22.11
C THR A 244 33.10 -19.94 22.27
N SER A 245 33.08 -19.50 23.51
CA SER A 245 33.05 -18.14 24.02
C SER A 245 32.09 -17.11 23.42
N ASN A 246 31.12 -16.70 24.26
CA ASN A 246 30.61 -15.31 24.38
C ASN A 246 29.89 -14.72 23.18
N LEU A 247 28.80 -15.35 22.75
CA LEU A 247 27.64 -14.59 22.31
C LEU A 247 26.65 -14.58 23.46
N SER A 248 26.61 -13.46 24.16
CA SER A 248 25.50 -13.16 25.06
C SER A 248 24.24 -13.33 24.22
N ALA A 249 23.42 -14.32 24.55
CA ALA A 249 22.08 -14.40 24.06
C ALA A 249 21.39 -13.12 24.53
N SER A 250 21.31 -12.13 23.65
CA SER A 250 20.35 -11.06 23.81
C SER A 250 19.01 -11.77 23.77
N SER A 251 18.37 -11.93 24.92
CA SER A 251 17.00 -12.37 25.01
C SER A 251 16.20 -11.45 24.10
N VAL A 252 15.74 -11.96 22.95
CA VAL A 252 14.70 -11.28 22.18
C VAL A 252 13.51 -11.24 23.13
N ALA A 253 13.25 -10.08 23.70
CA ALA A 253 12.07 -9.88 24.52
C ALA A 253 10.86 -10.26 23.66
N SER A 254 10.06 -11.17 24.16
CA SER A 254 8.85 -11.64 23.49
C SER A 254 7.88 -10.47 23.44
N SER A 255 7.63 -9.87 22.26
CA SER A 255 6.60 -8.86 22.12
C SER A 255 5.22 -9.50 22.23
N THR A 256 4.30 -8.81 22.89
CA THR A 256 2.88 -9.22 22.93
C THR A 256 2.05 -8.27 22.10
N ILE A 257 1.33 -8.81 21.11
CA ILE A 257 0.41 -8.03 20.28
C ILE A 257 -1.01 -8.31 20.73
N TYR A 258 -1.73 -7.24 21.10
CA TYR A 258 -3.15 -7.30 21.47
C TYR A 258 -3.94 -6.14 20.89
N SER A 259 -5.26 -6.21 20.97
CA SER A 259 -6.14 -5.17 20.42
C SER A 259 -7.07 -4.58 21.46
N HIS A 260 -7.43 -3.31 21.25
CA HIS A 260 -8.39 -2.58 22.07
C HIS A 260 -9.26 -1.68 21.20
N ASN A 261 -10.55 -1.59 21.51
CA ASN A 261 -11.46 -0.72 20.77
C ASN A 261 -11.74 0.53 21.58
N ILE A 262 -11.74 1.69 20.91
CA ILE A 262 -12.02 2.99 21.54
C ILE A 262 -13.11 3.70 20.75
N THR A 263 -14.04 4.29 21.49
CA THR A 263 -15.05 5.22 20.96
C THR A 263 -14.72 6.62 21.43
N ALA A 264 -14.82 7.60 20.55
CA ALA A 264 -14.65 9.01 20.88
C ALA A 264 -15.58 9.44 22.02
N THR A 265 -15.12 10.37 22.85
CA THR A 265 -15.95 10.99 23.90
C THR A 265 -16.70 12.22 23.39
N LYS A 266 -16.23 12.81 22.29
CA LYS A 266 -16.88 13.91 21.57
C LYS A 266 -17.54 13.38 20.29
N ASN A 267 -18.65 13.92 19.89
CA ASN A 267 -19.30 13.60 18.62
C ASN A 267 -19.05 14.72 17.60
N TYR A 268 -19.13 14.35 16.32
CA TYR A 268 -19.19 15.28 15.21
C TYR A 268 -20.45 14.98 14.38
N ASN A 269 -21.28 15.98 14.13
CA ASN A 269 -22.55 15.85 13.46
C ASN A 269 -23.45 14.72 14.05
N GLY A 270 -23.48 14.59 15.38
CA GLY A 270 -24.31 13.62 16.09
C GLY A 270 -23.76 12.18 16.09
N ALA A 271 -22.57 11.93 15.53
CA ALA A 271 -21.95 10.61 15.50
C ALA A 271 -20.58 10.60 16.17
N PHE A 272 -20.26 9.51 16.86
CA PHE A 272 -18.97 9.29 17.50
C PHE A 272 -18.03 8.54 16.55
N GLY A 273 -16.75 8.90 16.53
CA GLY A 273 -15.70 8.13 15.88
C GLY A 273 -15.35 6.89 16.70
N THR A 274 -15.06 5.80 16.01
CA THR A 274 -14.60 4.55 16.62
C THR A 274 -13.34 4.04 15.93
N VAL A 275 -12.46 3.45 16.71
CA VAL A 275 -11.18 2.90 16.24
C VAL A 275 -10.89 1.58 16.92
N LYS A 276 -10.14 0.75 16.20
CA LYS A 276 -9.47 -0.40 16.79
C LYS A 276 -7.99 -0.08 16.92
N LEU A 277 -7.46 -0.31 18.09
CA LEU A 277 -6.02 -0.26 18.35
C LEU A 277 -5.42 -1.64 18.14
N THR A 278 -4.26 -1.69 17.51
CA THR A 278 -3.33 -2.81 17.62
C THR A 278 -2.14 -2.33 18.42
N ILE A 279 -1.93 -2.91 19.60
CA ILE A 279 -0.86 -2.56 20.53
C ILE A 279 0.22 -3.63 20.40
N ASP A 280 1.43 -3.19 20.04
CA ASP A 280 2.65 -4.02 20.06
C ASP A 280 3.46 -3.60 21.29
N ASP A 281 3.26 -4.33 22.40
CA ASP A 281 4.03 -4.20 23.64
C ASP A 281 5.36 -4.92 23.44
N THR A 282 6.38 -4.17 23.09
CA THR A 282 7.63 -4.68 22.55
C THR A 282 8.44 -5.49 23.58
N ASN A 283 8.28 -5.19 24.85
CA ASN A 283 9.00 -5.88 25.94
C ASN A 283 8.11 -6.77 26.78
N ASN A 284 6.80 -6.82 26.50
CA ASN A 284 5.81 -7.49 27.31
C ASN A 284 5.82 -7.04 28.78
N ASP A 285 6.02 -5.72 28.98
CA ASP A 285 6.08 -5.09 30.31
C ASP A 285 5.11 -3.90 30.44
N GLY A 286 4.16 -3.82 29.53
CA GLY A 286 3.13 -2.78 29.42
C GLY A 286 3.62 -1.53 28.65
N ILE A 287 2.66 -0.67 28.27
CA ILE A 287 2.97 0.53 27.51
C ILE A 287 3.83 1.50 28.33
N ARG A 288 5.08 1.69 27.95
CA ARG A 288 6.03 2.58 28.65
C ARG A 288 6.50 3.74 27.78
N LYS A 289 6.73 3.48 26.50
CA LYS A 289 7.26 4.47 25.56
C LYS A 289 6.38 4.52 24.31
N PRO A 290 5.22 5.18 24.41
CA PRO A 290 4.20 5.07 23.37
C PRO A 290 4.58 5.81 22.08
N LEU A 291 4.49 5.08 20.96
CA LEU A 291 4.42 5.60 19.61
C LEU A 291 2.98 5.37 19.08
N ILE A 292 2.18 6.40 19.08
CA ILE A 292 0.81 6.37 18.57
C ILE A 292 0.85 6.66 17.09
N VAL A 293 0.42 5.72 16.27
CA VAL A 293 0.43 5.80 14.81
C VAL A 293 -1.00 5.97 14.31
N ALA A 294 -1.33 7.16 13.84
CA ALA A 294 -2.61 7.46 13.21
C ALA A 294 -2.57 7.02 11.74
N GLU A 295 -3.43 6.09 11.38
CA GLU A 295 -3.61 5.58 10.05
C GLU A 295 -3.90 6.69 9.03
N GLY A 296 -3.45 6.50 7.79
CA GLY A 296 -3.75 7.37 6.67
C GLY A 296 -5.18 7.21 6.14
N PHE A 297 -5.43 7.83 4.99
CA PHE A 297 -6.68 7.63 4.27
C PHE A 297 -6.81 6.16 3.87
N ASP A 298 -7.92 5.55 4.25
CA ASP A 298 -8.26 4.17 3.86
C ASP A 298 -9.65 4.10 3.25
N ALA A 299 -9.67 4.00 1.92
CA ALA A 299 -10.91 3.80 1.17
C ALA A 299 -11.31 2.32 1.05
N GLY A 300 -10.66 1.42 1.76
CA GLY A 300 -10.98 -0.01 1.73
C GLY A 300 -12.44 -0.29 1.99
N ILE A 301 -13.05 0.47 2.88
CA ILE A 301 -14.49 0.37 3.16
C ILE A 301 -15.39 0.70 1.95
N ILE A 302 -14.90 1.52 1.01
CA ILE A 302 -15.63 1.84 -0.23
C ILE A 302 -15.36 0.78 -1.30
N LEU A 303 -14.12 0.31 -1.38
CA LEU A 303 -13.63 -0.54 -2.46
C LEU A 303 -13.69 -2.03 -2.14
N ALA A 304 -13.70 -2.35 -0.87
CA ALA A 304 -13.71 -3.71 -0.34
C ALA A 304 -14.61 -3.74 0.91
N PRO A 305 -15.93 -3.51 0.76
CA PRO A 305 -16.86 -3.40 1.89
C PRO A 305 -16.94 -4.68 2.72
N GLU A 306 -16.43 -5.80 2.22
CA GLU A 306 -16.26 -7.05 2.94
C GLU A 306 -15.05 -7.06 3.89
N LEU A 307 -14.12 -6.12 3.75
CA LEU A 307 -13.03 -5.92 4.72
C LEU A 307 -13.54 -5.06 5.87
N PRO A 308 -13.60 -5.60 7.09
CA PRO A 308 -14.25 -4.90 8.19
C PRO A 308 -13.58 -3.58 8.59
N ARG A 309 -12.34 -3.34 8.14
CA ARG A 309 -11.55 -2.16 8.54
C ARG A 309 -10.68 -1.56 7.44
N GLY A 310 -10.91 -1.92 6.19
CA GLY A 310 -10.16 -1.36 5.08
C GLY A 310 -8.85 -2.09 4.79
N MET A 311 -7.92 -1.41 4.14
CA MET A 311 -6.73 -2.00 3.52
C MET A 311 -5.44 -1.71 4.28
N ASN A 312 -5.40 -0.61 5.03
CA ASN A 312 -4.28 -0.28 5.90
C ASN A 312 -4.43 -1.05 7.23
N THR A 313 -3.38 -1.70 7.65
CA THR A 313 -3.37 -2.49 8.88
C THR A 313 -2.05 -2.29 9.62
N TYR A 314 -2.01 -2.66 10.90
CA TYR A 314 -0.75 -2.71 11.64
C TYR A 314 0.31 -3.55 10.91
N SER A 315 -0.08 -4.66 10.30
CA SER A 315 0.84 -5.53 9.55
C SER A 315 1.42 -4.82 8.32
N THR A 316 0.62 -4.05 7.58
CA THR A 316 1.11 -3.26 6.44
C THR A 316 2.01 -2.12 6.90
N PHE A 317 1.68 -1.46 7.99
CA PHE A 317 2.52 -0.44 8.62
C PHE A 317 3.88 -1.02 9.06
N ARG A 318 3.87 -2.12 9.81
CA ARG A 318 5.12 -2.79 10.23
C ARG A 318 5.94 -3.28 9.04
N GLY A 319 5.30 -3.84 8.04
CA GLY A 319 5.95 -4.26 6.80
C GLY A 319 6.62 -3.09 6.06
N SER A 320 5.98 -1.93 6.01
CA SER A 320 6.55 -0.73 5.39
C SER A 320 7.77 -0.20 6.15
N ILE A 321 7.77 -0.25 7.48
CA ILE A 321 8.91 0.18 8.30
C ILE A 321 10.08 -0.81 8.19
N ILE A 322 9.80 -2.12 8.34
CA ILE A 322 10.84 -3.17 8.30
C ILE A 322 11.39 -3.30 6.87
N GLY A 323 10.53 -3.15 5.86
CA GLY A 323 10.89 -3.18 4.45
C GLY A 323 11.37 -1.85 3.90
N SER A 324 11.27 -0.76 4.67
CA SER A 324 11.66 0.57 4.22
C SER A 324 13.18 0.71 4.15
N GLN A 325 13.61 1.65 3.33
CA GLN A 325 15.03 2.01 3.13
C GLN A 325 15.62 2.74 4.36
N SER A 326 14.94 2.74 5.49
CA SER A 326 15.39 3.38 6.73
C SER A 326 15.69 2.35 7.82
N PRO A 327 16.87 1.71 7.77
CA PRO A 327 17.32 0.81 8.84
C PRO A 327 17.37 1.51 10.19
N GLU A 328 17.54 2.84 10.20
CA GLU A 328 17.54 3.62 11.45
C GLU A 328 16.17 3.61 12.13
N LEU A 329 15.06 3.77 11.39
CA LEU A 329 13.73 3.75 11.98
C LEU A 329 13.40 2.36 12.55
N ASN A 330 13.72 1.30 11.81
CA ASN A 330 13.56 -0.05 12.31
C ASN A 330 14.42 -0.30 13.57
N SER A 331 15.68 0.12 13.56
CA SER A 331 16.57 0.04 14.72
C SER A 331 16.04 0.83 15.92
N LEU A 332 15.46 1.99 15.68
CA LEU A 332 14.87 2.86 16.72
C LEU A 332 13.66 2.21 17.39
N LEU A 333 12.89 1.42 16.63
CA LEU A 333 11.69 0.71 17.10
C LEU A 333 12.01 -0.66 17.72
N THR A 334 13.11 -1.31 17.32
CA THR A 334 13.44 -2.69 17.72
C THR A 334 14.65 -2.81 18.65
N ASN A 335 15.44 -1.74 18.80
CA ASN A 335 16.62 -1.76 19.67
C ASN A 335 16.21 -1.80 21.14
N SER A 336 16.65 -2.80 21.87
CA SER A 336 16.31 -3.07 23.27
C SER A 336 16.53 -1.90 24.25
N SER A 337 17.39 -0.92 23.92
CA SER A 337 17.63 0.27 24.74
C SER A 337 16.71 1.46 24.39
N ARG A 338 15.98 1.40 23.27
CA ARG A 338 15.16 2.52 22.74
C ARG A 338 13.78 2.12 22.29
N GLN A 339 13.36 0.91 22.55
CA GLN A 339 12.10 0.33 22.10
C GLN A 339 10.91 1.21 22.40
N TYR A 340 10.07 1.40 21.36
CA TYR A 340 8.77 2.02 21.49
C TYR A 340 7.69 0.95 21.51
N ASP A 341 6.69 1.16 22.35
CA ASP A 341 5.43 0.42 22.27
C ASP A 341 4.57 1.05 21.19
N ILE A 342 4.21 0.29 20.18
CA ILE A 342 3.49 0.83 19.03
C ILE A 342 2.00 0.68 19.28
N ILE A 343 1.28 1.80 19.21
CA ILE A 343 -0.18 1.85 19.26
C ILE A 343 -0.67 2.27 17.88
N TYR A 344 -1.01 1.31 17.05
CA TYR A 344 -1.54 1.57 15.71
C TYR A 344 -3.03 1.83 15.82
N VAL A 345 -3.47 2.99 15.31
CA VAL A 345 -4.85 3.47 15.32
C VAL A 345 -5.46 3.21 13.95
N ASP A 346 -6.35 2.24 13.89
CA ASP A 346 -7.07 1.77 12.70
C ASP A 346 -8.51 2.32 12.79
N TRP A 347 -8.86 3.24 11.86
CA TRP A 347 -10.19 3.85 11.85
C TRP A 347 -11.26 2.84 11.45
N ASP A 348 -12.40 2.81 12.15
CA ASP A 348 -13.56 2.05 11.67
C ASP A 348 -14.05 2.60 10.33
N ASN A 349 -13.77 3.87 10.04
CA ASN A 349 -14.03 4.51 8.77
C ASN A 349 -12.89 5.47 8.38
N GLY A 350 -11.96 4.99 7.59
CA GLY A 350 -10.79 5.75 7.10
C GLY A 350 -11.15 6.86 6.08
N VAL A 351 -12.42 7.03 5.73
CA VAL A 351 -12.92 8.08 4.83
C VAL A 351 -13.95 8.99 5.50
N ASP A 352 -14.11 8.89 6.81
CA ASP A 352 -15.05 9.71 7.58
C ASP A 352 -14.55 11.16 7.73
N PHE A 353 -15.38 12.02 8.31
CA PHE A 353 -14.99 13.39 8.63
C PHE A 353 -13.72 13.41 9.48
N LEU A 354 -12.77 14.27 9.11
CA LEU A 354 -11.50 14.42 9.82
C LEU A 354 -11.70 14.71 11.31
N GLN A 355 -12.69 15.54 11.64
CA GLN A 355 -13.03 15.90 13.02
C GLN A 355 -13.50 14.70 13.82
N LYS A 356 -14.29 13.82 13.20
CA LYS A 356 -14.80 12.62 13.86
C LYS A 356 -13.67 11.64 14.20
N ASN A 357 -12.73 11.42 13.26
CA ASN A 357 -11.54 10.61 13.50
C ASN A 357 -10.58 11.29 14.49
N ALA A 358 -10.48 12.63 14.46
CA ALA A 358 -9.68 13.38 15.41
C ALA A 358 -10.19 13.22 16.86
N PHE A 359 -11.50 13.28 17.08
CA PHE A 359 -12.08 13.05 18.40
C PHE A 359 -11.89 11.60 18.89
N ALA A 360 -11.84 10.64 17.97
CA ALA A 360 -11.46 9.28 18.33
C ALA A 360 -9.97 9.18 18.73
N LEU A 361 -9.09 9.90 18.03
CA LEU A 361 -7.67 9.95 18.39
C LEU A 361 -7.43 10.65 19.72
N GLU A 362 -8.19 11.70 20.07
CA GLU A 362 -8.14 12.30 21.40
C GLU A 362 -8.45 11.28 22.50
N ALA A 363 -9.50 10.47 22.28
CA ALA A 363 -9.86 9.42 23.23
C ALA A 363 -8.75 8.34 23.33
N VAL A 364 -8.09 8.01 22.22
CA VAL A 364 -6.91 7.13 22.21
C VAL A 364 -5.77 7.73 23.03
N ILE A 365 -5.42 8.99 22.81
CA ILE A 365 -4.34 9.68 23.54
C ILE A 365 -4.66 9.72 25.05
N ALA A 366 -5.90 10.03 25.41
CA ALA A 366 -6.35 10.03 26.79
C ALA A 366 -6.25 8.64 27.44
N TRP A 367 -6.68 7.59 26.70
CA TRP A 367 -6.57 6.21 27.14
C TRP A 367 -5.10 5.78 27.33
N VAL A 368 -4.23 6.03 26.35
CA VAL A 368 -2.79 5.75 26.46
C VAL A 368 -2.20 6.43 27.69
N ASN A 369 -2.55 7.71 27.92
CA ASN A 369 -2.09 8.46 29.08
C ASN A 369 -2.58 7.90 30.43
N SER A 370 -3.70 7.16 30.43
CA SER A 370 -4.25 6.54 31.64
C SER A 370 -3.65 5.17 31.95
N VAL A 371 -3.20 4.43 30.92
CA VAL A 371 -2.73 3.05 31.08
C VAL A 371 -1.21 2.92 31.03
N LYS A 372 -0.50 3.90 30.44
CA LYS A 372 0.96 3.83 30.33
C LYS A 372 1.66 3.85 31.68
N ILE A 373 2.73 3.09 31.76
CA ILE A 373 3.57 2.96 32.95
C ILE A 373 4.76 3.92 32.81
N GLY A 374 4.98 4.76 33.82
CA GLY A 374 6.08 5.73 33.85
C GLY A 374 5.70 7.11 33.31
N THR A 375 6.71 7.94 33.05
CA THR A 375 6.55 9.37 32.75
C THR A 375 6.87 9.75 31.31
N GLU A 376 7.25 8.77 30.48
CA GLU A 376 7.59 9.02 29.08
C GLU A 376 6.42 9.67 28.33
N LYS A 377 6.75 10.71 27.57
CA LYS A 377 5.76 11.41 26.75
C LYS A 377 5.52 10.66 25.45
N ASN A 378 4.32 10.81 24.91
CA ASN A 378 3.90 10.19 23.66
C ASN A 378 4.69 10.74 22.47
N VAL A 379 4.92 9.90 21.47
CA VAL A 379 5.23 10.29 20.09
C VAL A 379 3.99 9.99 19.26
N VAL A 380 3.52 10.96 18.49
CA VAL A 380 2.38 10.78 17.58
C VAL A 380 2.90 10.88 16.16
N LEU A 381 2.66 9.83 15.37
CA LEU A 381 2.98 9.78 13.95
C LEU A 381 1.69 9.66 13.15
N GLY A 382 1.49 10.55 12.20
CA GLY A 382 0.35 10.50 11.30
C GLY A 382 0.77 10.18 9.88
N GLN A 383 0.20 9.14 9.30
CA GLN A 383 0.43 8.79 7.90
C GLN A 383 -0.57 9.55 7.01
N SER A 384 -0.10 10.33 6.03
CA SER A 384 -0.98 11.00 5.06
C SER A 384 -2.11 11.78 5.74
N MET A 385 -3.38 11.43 5.47
CA MET A 385 -4.56 12.01 6.15
C MET A 385 -4.47 11.89 7.68
N GLY A 386 -3.89 10.81 8.20
CA GLY A 386 -3.66 10.64 9.64
C GLY A 386 -2.81 11.76 10.26
N GLY A 387 -1.92 12.38 9.47
CA GLY A 387 -1.18 13.57 9.90
C GLY A 387 -2.09 14.76 10.12
N VAL A 388 -3.07 14.99 9.24
CA VAL A 388 -4.06 16.06 9.38
C VAL A 388 -4.97 15.80 10.58
N VAL A 389 -5.46 14.56 10.72
CA VAL A 389 -6.29 14.11 11.85
C VAL A 389 -5.55 14.30 13.16
N ALA A 390 -4.28 13.86 13.23
CA ALA A 390 -3.47 14.00 14.45
C ALA A 390 -3.20 15.47 14.78
N ARG A 391 -2.91 16.31 13.78
CA ARG A 391 -2.74 17.75 14.00
C ARG A 391 -3.99 18.40 14.55
N TYR A 392 -5.17 18.03 14.01
CA TYR A 392 -6.44 18.54 14.52
C TYR A 392 -6.68 18.09 15.96
N ALA A 393 -6.52 16.79 16.26
CA ALA A 393 -6.72 16.24 17.61
C ALA A 393 -5.83 16.94 18.66
N LEU A 394 -4.53 17.07 18.39
CA LEU A 394 -3.61 17.73 19.30
C LEU A 394 -3.98 19.19 19.52
N ALA A 395 -4.34 19.92 18.47
CA ALA A 395 -4.73 21.33 18.58
C ALA A 395 -6.06 21.50 19.34
N ASP A 396 -7.04 20.61 19.12
CA ASP A 396 -8.32 20.66 19.85
C ASP A 396 -8.13 20.32 21.34
N MET A 397 -7.28 19.36 21.67
CA MET A 397 -6.90 19.07 23.06
C MET A 397 -6.22 20.27 23.72
N GLU A 398 -5.28 20.94 23.04
CA GLU A 398 -4.62 22.16 23.54
C GLU A 398 -5.65 23.28 23.79
N GLN A 399 -6.55 23.54 22.82
CA GLN A 399 -7.62 24.55 22.98
C GLN A 399 -8.58 24.22 24.13
N SER A 400 -8.82 22.93 24.35
CA SER A 400 -9.66 22.43 25.46
C SER A 400 -8.91 22.35 26.80
N SER A 401 -7.66 22.78 26.86
CA SER A 401 -6.78 22.68 28.04
C SER A 401 -6.59 21.24 28.52
N LEU A 402 -6.61 20.28 27.61
CA LEU A 402 -6.34 18.87 27.87
C LEU A 402 -4.87 18.57 27.59
N ASP A 403 -4.18 17.96 28.55
CA ASP A 403 -2.77 17.59 28.41
C ASP A 403 -2.65 16.27 27.60
N HIS A 404 -2.30 16.37 26.34
CA HIS A 404 -2.05 15.21 25.47
C HIS A 404 -0.72 14.51 25.74
N LYS A 405 0.16 15.07 26.56
CA LYS A 405 1.50 14.53 26.92
C LYS A 405 2.33 14.10 25.71
N THR A 406 2.19 14.77 24.59
CA THR A 406 2.95 14.50 23.36
C THR A 406 4.20 15.38 23.33
N ARG A 407 5.38 14.77 23.12
CA ARG A 407 6.66 15.47 22.99
C ARG A 407 7.08 15.71 21.54
N LEU A 408 6.57 14.86 20.63
CA LEU A 408 6.91 14.90 19.21
C LEU A 408 5.70 14.49 18.39
N PHE A 409 5.39 15.29 17.40
CA PHE A 409 4.44 14.98 16.35
C PHE A 409 5.18 14.92 15.01
N VAL A 410 4.94 13.87 14.23
CA VAL A 410 5.52 13.62 12.91
C VAL A 410 4.38 13.36 11.94
N SER A 411 4.39 14.05 10.79
CA SER A 411 3.38 13.86 9.73
C SER A 411 4.01 13.96 8.35
#